data_1a0d9712b1183f422a7c78c2ae67a93b
#
_entry.id   1a0d9712b1183f422a7c78c2ae67a93b
#
_cell.length_a   1.000
_cell.length_b   1.000
_cell.length_c   1.000
_cell.angle_alpha   90.00
_cell.angle_beta   90.00
_cell.angle_gamma   90.00
#
_symmetry.space_group_name_H-M   'P 1'
#
loop_
_entity.id
_entity.type
_entity.pdbx_description
1 polymer ?
#
loop_
_entity_poly.entity_id
_entity_poly.type
_entity_poly.pdbx_seq_one_letter_code
_entity_poly.pdbx_strand_id
1 'polypeptide(L)'
;GISGTNVHVILEEAPSGRSRNEEPVDSDPCPLVLSARSLASLQSQAARWSVALAGGPAWNEVTRSTAVRRTHFDYRALIGSKDRESGLDALAALSRGAAHPDLCVSSGEEHASLAWLFTGQGSQVAGMGQELYEAFPVFRERLDEVTLYLDAHLSRPLSSVMFAQPGSK
;
A
#
# COMPACT_ATOMS: atom_id res chain seq x y z
N GLY A 1 44.95 16.39 -4.90
CA GLY A 1 44.77 14.93 -4.78
C GLY A 1 45.57 14.18 -5.82
N ILE A 2 46.19 13.15 -5.43
CA ILE A 2 46.84 12.20 -6.34
C ILE A 2 45.69 11.51 -7.10
N SER A 3 45.71 11.48 -8.41
CA SER A 3 44.66 10.92 -9.31
C SER A 3 43.45 11.82 -9.69
N GLY A 4 43.48 13.09 -9.35
CA GLY A 4 42.50 14.05 -9.90
C GLY A 4 41.08 14.02 -9.28
N THR A 5 40.83 13.24 -8.24
CA THR A 5 39.55 13.21 -7.53
C THR A 5 39.66 14.02 -6.24
N ASN A 6 38.98 15.15 -6.18
CA ASN A 6 38.84 15.95 -4.96
C ASN A 6 37.39 15.95 -4.53
N VAL A 7 37.15 15.69 -3.24
CA VAL A 7 35.82 15.75 -2.63
C VAL A 7 35.87 16.77 -1.51
N HIS A 8 34.89 17.66 -1.52
CA HIS A 8 34.63 18.59 -0.44
C HIS A 8 33.22 18.31 0.11
N VAL A 9 33.11 17.98 1.39
CA VAL A 9 31.84 17.66 2.04
C VAL A 9 31.60 18.66 3.16
N ILE A 10 30.47 19.31 3.14
CA ILE A 10 29.98 20.16 4.23
C ILE A 10 28.84 19.41 4.91
N LEU A 11 28.94 19.23 6.21
CA LEU A 11 27.88 18.63 7.03
C LEU A 11 27.38 19.71 7.99
N GLU A 12 26.05 19.83 8.06
CA GLU A 12 25.37 20.67 9.04
C GLU A 12 24.29 19.84 9.74
N GLU A 13 23.90 20.28 10.92
CA GLU A 13 22.78 19.70 11.64
C GLU A 13 21.50 19.92 10.84
N ALA A 14 20.67 18.88 10.74
CA ALA A 14 19.37 19.03 10.10
C ALA A 14 18.58 20.17 10.77
N PRO A 15 17.87 21.02 10.01
CA PRO A 15 16.99 22.02 10.60
C PRO A 15 16.12 21.36 11.66
N SER A 16 16.05 21.97 12.85
CA SER A 16 15.19 21.48 13.93
C SER A 16 13.82 21.18 13.34
N GLY A 17 13.47 19.90 13.31
CA GLY A 17 12.27 19.45 12.66
C GLY A 17 11.12 20.31 13.16
N ARG A 18 10.38 20.93 12.25
CA ARG A 18 9.06 21.43 12.63
C ARG A 18 8.41 20.28 13.36
N SER A 19 8.09 20.47 14.64
CA SER A 19 7.17 19.58 15.35
C SER A 19 6.05 19.34 14.34
N ARG A 20 6.00 18.16 13.77
CA ARG A 20 4.85 17.76 13.01
C ARG A 20 3.73 17.84 14.05
N ASN A 21 2.96 18.91 14.02
CA ASN A 21 1.56 18.81 14.38
C ASN A 21 1.05 17.78 13.38
N GLU A 22 1.18 16.53 13.79
CA GLU A 22 0.70 15.40 13.05
C GLU A 22 -0.81 15.55 13.07
N GLU A 23 -1.31 16.22 12.03
CA GLU A 23 -2.63 15.81 11.56
C GLU A 23 -2.54 14.29 11.47
N PRO A 24 -3.50 13.56 12.07
CA PRO A 24 -3.50 12.11 11.99
C PRO A 24 -3.31 11.79 10.50
N VAL A 25 -2.16 11.20 10.20
CA VAL A 25 -1.85 10.79 8.83
C VAL A 25 -3.01 9.94 8.42
N ASP A 26 -3.77 10.44 7.46
CA ASP A 26 -4.91 9.77 6.85
C ASP A 26 -4.60 8.28 6.84
N SER A 27 -5.45 7.51 7.49
CA SER A 27 -5.25 6.09 7.76
C SER A 27 -5.41 5.22 6.49
N ASP A 28 -5.06 5.77 5.35
CA ASP A 28 -5.06 5.03 4.10
C ASP A 28 -4.20 3.78 4.24
N PRO A 29 -4.77 2.61 4.03
CA PRO A 29 -4.03 1.36 4.13
C PRO A 29 -2.91 1.38 3.09
N CYS A 30 -1.68 1.46 3.57
CA CYS A 30 -0.49 1.47 2.75
C CYS A 30 0.25 0.14 2.95
N PRO A 31 0.54 -0.62 1.89
CA PRO A 31 1.29 -1.85 2.01
C PRO A 31 2.73 -1.58 2.42
N LEU A 32 3.35 -2.54 3.13
CA LEU A 32 4.80 -2.52 3.34
C LEU A 32 5.49 -2.86 2.02
N VAL A 33 6.31 -1.95 1.52
CA VAL A 33 7.04 -2.13 0.26
C VAL A 33 8.52 -2.36 0.57
N LEU A 34 9.04 -3.51 0.13
CA LEU A 34 10.45 -3.82 0.15
C LEU A 34 10.99 -3.99 -1.26
N SER A 35 12.24 -3.62 -1.49
CA SER A 35 12.90 -3.87 -2.78
C SER A 35 14.39 -4.08 -2.63
N ALA A 36 14.96 -4.83 -3.57
CA ALA A 36 16.38 -5.14 -3.60
C ALA A 36 16.86 -5.39 -5.04
N ARG A 37 18.18 -5.53 -5.20
CA ARG A 37 18.79 -5.85 -6.51
C ARG A 37 18.81 -7.33 -6.85
N SER A 38 18.43 -8.20 -5.90
CA SER A 38 18.28 -9.63 -6.10
C SER A 38 17.27 -10.23 -5.12
N LEU A 39 16.74 -11.40 -5.43
CA LEU A 39 15.82 -12.11 -4.55
C LEU A 39 16.48 -12.46 -3.21
N ALA A 40 17.73 -12.92 -3.22
CA ALA A 40 18.46 -13.23 -1.99
C ALA A 40 18.63 -12.01 -1.09
N SER A 41 18.91 -10.83 -1.67
CA SER A 41 19.00 -9.58 -0.92
C SER A 41 17.64 -9.16 -0.39
N LEU A 42 16.55 -9.37 -1.13
CA LEU A 42 15.19 -9.09 -0.68
C LEU A 42 14.79 -9.97 0.51
N GLN A 43 15.10 -11.27 0.45
CA GLN A 43 14.87 -12.22 1.54
C GLN A 43 15.69 -11.87 2.80
N SER A 44 16.96 -11.53 2.62
CA SER A 44 17.81 -11.07 3.73
C SER A 44 17.32 -9.76 4.35
N GLN A 45 16.79 -8.87 3.53
CA GLN A 45 16.17 -7.62 4.00
C GLN A 45 14.91 -7.94 4.81
N ALA A 46 14.04 -8.86 4.36
CA ALA A 46 12.85 -9.27 5.08
C ALA A 46 13.18 -9.86 6.46
N ALA A 47 14.19 -10.70 6.56
CA ALA A 47 14.65 -11.24 7.84
C ALA A 47 15.08 -10.13 8.82
N ARG A 48 15.79 -9.11 8.35
CA ARG A 48 16.19 -7.96 9.19
C ARG A 48 15.01 -7.10 9.60
N TRP A 49 14.05 -6.90 8.69
CA TRP A 49 12.85 -6.13 8.98
C TRP A 49 11.96 -6.83 9.99
N SER A 50 11.80 -8.17 9.94
CA SER A 50 11.00 -8.90 10.92
C SER A 50 11.54 -8.72 12.34
N VAL A 51 12.86 -8.70 12.52
CA VAL A 51 13.49 -8.44 13.82
C VAL A 51 13.30 -6.98 14.25
N ALA A 52 13.57 -6.03 13.35
CA ALA A 52 13.50 -4.60 13.66
C ALA A 52 12.07 -4.13 13.99
N LEU A 53 11.07 -4.75 13.39
CA LEU A 53 9.66 -4.38 13.57
C LEU A 53 8.96 -5.13 14.69
N ALA A 54 9.55 -6.17 15.27
CA ALA A 54 8.94 -6.93 16.37
C ALA A 54 8.57 -6.06 17.59
N GLY A 55 9.34 -5.01 17.85
CA GLY A 55 9.08 -4.04 18.93
C GLY A 55 9.29 -2.58 18.52
N GLY A 56 9.25 -2.31 17.21
CA GLY A 56 9.60 -1.03 16.62
C GLY A 56 8.46 -0.01 16.50
N PRO A 57 8.60 0.99 15.60
CA PRO A 57 7.65 2.07 15.38
C PRO A 57 6.28 1.56 14.92
N ALA A 58 5.28 2.44 14.90
CA ALA A 58 3.93 2.09 14.46
C ALA A 58 3.93 1.52 13.04
N TRP A 59 3.10 0.50 12.80
CA TRP A 59 3.07 -0.23 11.51
C TRP A 59 2.80 0.69 10.32
N ASN A 60 1.79 1.57 10.44
CA ASN A 60 1.41 2.51 9.40
C ASN A 60 2.50 3.55 9.07
N GLU A 61 3.31 3.97 10.04
CA GLU A 61 4.44 4.87 9.80
C GLU A 61 5.51 4.19 8.95
N VAL A 62 5.77 2.91 9.25
CA VAL A 62 6.77 2.12 8.53
C VAL A 62 6.31 1.86 7.10
N THR A 63 5.07 1.41 6.89
CA THR A 63 4.52 1.11 5.57
C THR A 63 4.57 2.33 4.68
N ARG A 64 4.12 3.48 5.17
CA ARG A 64 4.20 4.75 4.45
C ARG A 64 5.64 5.16 4.14
N SER A 65 6.53 5.06 5.12
CA SER A 65 7.94 5.42 4.93
C SER A 65 8.63 4.55 3.87
N THR A 66 8.33 3.25 3.84
CA THR A 66 8.91 2.34 2.86
C THR A 66 8.39 2.59 1.45
N ALA A 67 7.13 3.00 1.31
CA ALA A 67 6.53 3.29 0.02
C ALA A 67 7.07 4.59 -0.62
N VAL A 68 7.28 5.66 0.19
CA VAL A 68 7.55 6.99 -0.37
C VAL A 68 8.98 7.50 -0.15
N ARG A 69 9.77 6.90 0.75
CA ARG A 69 11.08 7.41 1.13
C ARG A 69 12.24 6.48 0.79
N ARG A 70 11.99 5.42 0.01
CA ARG A 70 13.03 4.47 -0.39
C ARG A 70 13.15 4.37 -1.90
N THR A 71 14.34 4.08 -2.38
CA THR A 71 14.56 3.70 -3.77
C THR A 71 13.94 2.32 -4.03
N HIS A 72 13.20 2.18 -5.11
CA HIS A 72 12.58 0.95 -5.54
C HIS A 72 13.43 0.27 -6.61
N PHE A 73 13.96 -0.90 -6.30
CA PHE A 73 14.71 -1.75 -7.19
C PHE A 73 13.80 -2.76 -7.89
N ASP A 74 14.38 -3.58 -8.80
CA ASP A 74 13.60 -4.48 -9.66
C ASP A 74 12.94 -5.63 -8.91
N TYR A 75 13.64 -6.25 -7.94
CA TYR A 75 13.04 -7.27 -7.07
C TYR A 75 12.24 -6.59 -5.96
N ARG A 76 10.94 -6.80 -5.96
CA ARG A 76 10.00 -6.12 -5.06
C ARG A 76 9.14 -7.10 -4.29
N ALA A 77 8.81 -6.74 -3.08
CA ALA A 77 7.78 -7.40 -2.28
C ALA A 77 6.80 -6.38 -1.75
N LEU A 78 5.52 -6.69 -1.87
CA LEU A 78 4.39 -5.98 -1.31
C LEU A 78 3.76 -6.85 -0.24
N ILE A 79 3.60 -6.30 0.97
CA ILE A 79 2.91 -6.96 2.08
C ILE A 79 1.68 -6.11 2.42
N GLY A 80 0.49 -6.66 2.09
CA GLY A 80 -0.81 -6.01 2.22
C GLY A 80 -1.52 -6.25 3.55
N SER A 81 -0.78 -6.54 4.62
CA SER A 81 -1.36 -6.84 5.92
C SER A 81 -1.99 -5.61 6.60
N LYS A 82 -3.11 -5.84 7.29
CA LYS A 82 -3.83 -4.80 8.04
C LYS A 82 -3.16 -4.44 9.37
N ASP A 83 -2.38 -5.34 9.92
CA ASP A 83 -1.75 -5.20 11.24
C ASP A 83 -0.30 -5.70 11.24
N ARG A 84 0.36 -5.44 12.35
CA ARG A 84 1.77 -5.81 12.55
C ARG A 84 1.98 -7.33 12.58
N GLU A 85 1.10 -8.08 13.22
CA GLU A 85 1.27 -9.53 13.43
C GLU A 85 1.27 -10.25 12.08
N SER A 86 0.23 -10.06 11.27
CA SER A 86 0.17 -10.58 9.90
C SER A 86 1.33 -10.09 9.04
N GLY A 87 1.74 -8.83 9.21
CA GLY A 87 2.89 -8.26 8.50
C GLY A 87 4.22 -8.93 8.85
N LEU A 88 4.44 -9.27 10.12
CA LEU A 88 5.63 -10.00 10.57
C LEU A 88 5.63 -11.44 10.06
N ASP A 89 4.48 -12.09 10.01
CA ASP A 89 4.34 -13.44 9.45
C ASP A 89 4.65 -13.46 7.95
N ALA A 90 4.16 -12.47 7.21
CA ALA A 90 4.46 -12.30 5.79
C ALA A 90 5.96 -12.01 5.55
N LEU A 91 6.60 -11.19 6.39
CA LEU A 91 8.04 -10.95 6.34
C LEU A 91 8.84 -12.23 6.62
N ALA A 92 8.41 -13.03 7.60
CA ALA A 92 9.02 -14.30 7.89
C ALA A 92 8.83 -15.31 6.75
N ALA A 93 7.68 -15.33 6.08
CA ALA A 93 7.47 -16.12 4.87
C ALA A 93 8.40 -15.68 3.73
N LEU A 94 8.47 -14.37 3.45
CA LEU A 94 9.37 -13.82 2.43
C LEU A 94 10.84 -14.20 2.69
N SER A 95 11.29 -14.12 3.94
CA SER A 95 12.68 -14.45 4.30
C SER A 95 13.04 -15.91 4.01
N ARG A 96 12.07 -16.80 4.04
CA ARG A 96 12.24 -18.24 3.72
C ARG A 96 11.87 -18.59 2.27
N GLY A 97 11.46 -17.61 1.46
CA GLY A 97 10.95 -17.85 0.10
C GLY A 97 9.62 -18.61 0.07
N ALA A 98 8.84 -18.55 1.13
CA ALA A 98 7.53 -19.18 1.23
C ALA A 98 6.41 -18.23 0.76
N ALA A 99 5.32 -18.81 0.26
CA ALA A 99 4.11 -18.04 -0.08
C ALA A 99 3.36 -17.60 1.20
N HIS A 100 2.68 -16.46 1.10
CA HIS A 100 1.77 -15.95 2.13
C HIS A 100 0.61 -15.20 1.47
N PRO A 101 -0.63 -15.26 2.00
CA PRO A 101 -1.79 -14.59 1.39
C PRO A 101 -1.59 -13.08 1.17
N ASP A 102 -0.97 -12.41 2.15
CA ASP A 102 -0.74 -10.96 2.11
C ASP A 102 0.57 -10.58 1.39
N LEU A 103 1.31 -11.54 0.82
CA LEU A 103 2.61 -11.31 0.20
C LEU A 103 2.53 -11.46 -1.32
N CYS A 104 2.94 -10.41 -2.03
CA CYS A 104 3.16 -10.43 -3.46
C CYS A 104 4.64 -10.15 -3.74
N VAL A 105 5.31 -11.00 -4.53
CA VAL A 105 6.71 -10.84 -4.90
C VAL A 105 6.84 -10.74 -6.43
N SER A 106 7.63 -9.77 -6.90
CA SER A 106 7.91 -9.58 -8.32
C SER A 106 9.43 -9.53 -8.54
N SER A 107 9.88 -10.15 -9.62
CA SER A 107 11.29 -10.12 -10.07
C SER A 107 11.65 -8.89 -10.93
N GLY A 108 10.66 -8.09 -11.31
CA GLY A 108 10.88 -6.86 -12.08
C GLY A 108 11.37 -7.02 -13.51
N GLU A 109 11.52 -8.25 -13.98
CA GLU A 109 12.03 -8.53 -15.34
C GLU A 109 10.99 -8.28 -16.45
N GLU A 110 9.73 -8.14 -16.11
CA GLU A 110 8.67 -7.91 -17.09
C GLU A 110 7.94 -6.59 -16.80
N HIS A 111 7.95 -5.68 -17.77
CA HIS A 111 7.01 -4.58 -17.84
C HIS A 111 5.63 -5.15 -18.17
N ALA A 112 4.89 -5.60 -17.15
CA ALA A 112 3.54 -6.07 -17.35
C ALA A 112 2.66 -4.94 -17.86
N SER A 113 1.94 -5.21 -18.95
CA SER A 113 0.88 -4.31 -19.41
C SER A 113 -0.29 -4.38 -18.42
N LEU A 114 -0.88 -3.24 -18.10
CA LEU A 114 -2.09 -3.18 -17.27
C LEU A 114 -3.30 -3.59 -18.14
N ALA A 115 -4.06 -4.58 -17.70
CA ALA A 115 -5.34 -4.95 -18.29
C ALA A 115 -6.47 -4.63 -17.31
N TRP A 116 -7.50 -3.95 -17.81
CA TRP A 116 -8.73 -3.69 -17.06
C TRP A 116 -9.80 -4.70 -17.45
N LEU A 117 -10.30 -5.46 -16.49
CA LEU A 117 -11.36 -6.44 -16.70
C LEU A 117 -12.64 -5.94 -16.06
N PHE A 118 -13.67 -5.77 -16.88
CA PHE A 118 -15.01 -5.40 -16.43
C PHE A 118 -15.91 -6.62 -16.48
N THR A 119 -16.55 -6.93 -15.37
CA THR A 119 -17.50 -8.04 -15.30
C THR A 119 -18.78 -7.70 -16.05
N GLY A 120 -19.44 -8.72 -16.57
CA GLY A 120 -20.78 -8.58 -17.11
C GLY A 120 -21.86 -8.45 -16.00
N GLN A 121 -23.11 -8.38 -16.44
CA GLN A 121 -24.26 -8.37 -15.53
C GLN A 121 -24.31 -9.67 -14.70
N GLY A 122 -24.65 -9.55 -13.40
CA GLY A 122 -24.82 -10.69 -12.49
C GLY A 122 -23.71 -10.83 -11.45
N SER A 123 -22.66 -10.01 -11.51
CA SER A 123 -21.58 -9.98 -10.51
C SER A 123 -21.81 -8.99 -9.37
N GLN A 124 -22.91 -8.27 -9.40
CA GLN A 124 -23.25 -7.26 -8.40
C GLN A 124 -23.70 -7.94 -7.09
N VAL A 125 -23.13 -7.47 -5.99
CA VAL A 125 -23.50 -7.89 -4.63
C VAL A 125 -23.75 -6.67 -3.76
N ALA A 126 -24.68 -6.77 -2.82
CA ALA A 126 -24.95 -5.70 -1.86
C ALA A 126 -23.69 -5.40 -1.03
N GLY A 127 -23.37 -4.12 -0.84
CA GLY A 127 -22.14 -3.69 -0.15
C GLY A 127 -20.89 -3.69 -1.03
N MET A 128 -20.99 -4.03 -2.32
CA MET A 128 -19.85 -3.97 -3.24
C MET A 128 -19.23 -2.56 -3.26
N GLY A 129 -17.93 -2.49 -2.99
CA GLY A 129 -17.18 -1.23 -2.99
C GLY A 129 -17.34 -0.39 -1.72
N GLN A 130 -18.11 -0.81 -0.73
CA GLN A 130 -18.32 -0.04 0.50
C GLN A 130 -17.00 0.18 1.27
N GLU A 131 -16.19 -0.84 1.43
CA GLU A 131 -14.88 -0.72 2.09
C GLU A 131 -13.96 0.26 1.35
N LEU A 132 -13.99 0.27 0.01
CA LEU A 132 -13.23 1.23 -0.79
C LEU A 132 -13.75 2.65 -0.62
N TYR A 133 -15.08 2.81 -0.55
CA TYR A 133 -15.73 4.10 -0.33
C TYR A 133 -15.37 4.70 1.03
N GLU A 134 -15.30 3.86 2.06
CA GLU A 134 -14.94 4.28 3.41
C GLU A 134 -13.44 4.57 3.55
N ALA A 135 -12.59 3.74 2.94
CA ALA A 135 -11.14 3.81 3.12
C ALA A 135 -10.42 4.78 2.17
N PHE A 136 -10.95 5.02 0.97
CA PHE A 136 -10.25 5.80 -0.06
C PHE A 136 -11.02 7.04 -0.49
N PRO A 137 -10.59 8.26 -0.07
CA PRO A 137 -11.25 9.52 -0.43
C PRO A 137 -11.42 9.69 -1.94
N VAL A 138 -10.40 9.37 -2.73
CA VAL A 138 -10.47 9.47 -4.21
C VAL A 138 -11.55 8.55 -4.80
N PHE A 139 -11.71 7.34 -4.27
CA PHE A 139 -12.79 6.44 -4.72
C PHE A 139 -14.17 7.01 -4.35
N ARG A 140 -14.30 7.52 -3.13
CA ARG A 140 -15.53 8.17 -2.63
C ARG A 140 -15.94 9.33 -3.52
N GLU A 141 -15.06 10.29 -3.75
CA GLU A 141 -15.33 11.48 -4.57
C GLU A 141 -15.78 11.10 -5.99
N ARG A 142 -15.11 10.11 -6.59
CA ARG A 142 -15.47 9.66 -7.94
C ARG A 142 -16.78 8.89 -7.99
N LEU A 143 -17.06 8.07 -6.97
CA LEU A 143 -18.34 7.38 -6.89
C LEU A 143 -19.49 8.37 -6.65
N ASP A 144 -19.32 9.36 -5.77
CA ASP A 144 -20.29 10.42 -5.52
C ASP A 144 -20.59 11.23 -6.79
N GLU A 145 -19.57 11.57 -7.56
CA GLU A 145 -19.71 12.24 -8.85
C GLU A 145 -20.56 11.40 -9.82
N VAL A 146 -20.27 10.13 -9.96
CA VAL A 146 -21.01 9.22 -10.85
C VAL A 146 -22.44 9.01 -10.37
N THR A 147 -22.65 8.82 -9.08
CA THR A 147 -24.00 8.63 -8.51
C THR A 147 -24.87 9.87 -8.70
N LEU A 148 -24.31 11.07 -8.56
CA LEU A 148 -25.03 12.31 -8.80
C LEU A 148 -25.65 12.38 -10.21
N TYR A 149 -24.92 11.94 -11.23
CA TYR A 149 -25.42 11.91 -12.60
C TYR A 149 -26.47 10.81 -12.81
N LEU A 150 -26.26 9.63 -12.23
CA LEU A 150 -27.15 8.49 -12.40
C LEU A 150 -28.46 8.65 -11.63
N ASP A 151 -28.43 9.23 -10.45
CA ASP A 151 -29.59 9.39 -9.56
C ASP A 151 -30.70 10.24 -10.21
N ALA A 152 -30.35 11.15 -11.13
CA ALA A 152 -31.34 11.90 -11.90
C ALA A 152 -32.19 11.01 -12.81
N HIS A 153 -31.77 9.79 -13.10
CA HIS A 153 -32.45 8.82 -13.98
C HIS A 153 -32.93 7.58 -13.25
N LEU A 154 -32.73 7.50 -11.94
CA LEU A 154 -33.12 6.37 -11.12
C LEU A 154 -34.30 6.71 -10.20
N SER A 155 -35.12 5.71 -9.87
CA SER A 155 -36.22 5.85 -8.92
C SER A 155 -35.76 5.88 -7.45
N ARG A 156 -34.56 5.48 -7.17
CA ARG A 156 -33.88 5.48 -5.85
C ARG A 156 -32.45 5.89 -6.01
N PRO A 157 -31.82 6.54 -5.00
CA PRO A 157 -30.39 6.82 -5.02
C PRO A 157 -29.57 5.54 -5.20
N LEU A 158 -28.59 5.54 -6.10
CA LEU A 158 -27.75 4.38 -6.42
C LEU A 158 -27.01 3.87 -5.17
N SER A 159 -26.47 4.77 -4.36
CA SER A 159 -25.79 4.44 -3.10
C SER A 159 -26.68 3.67 -2.13
N SER A 160 -27.98 3.97 -2.07
CA SER A 160 -28.93 3.25 -1.21
C SER A 160 -29.15 1.79 -1.65
N VAL A 161 -28.94 1.51 -2.93
CA VAL A 161 -29.06 0.16 -3.49
C VAL A 161 -27.72 -0.58 -3.37
N MET A 162 -26.60 0.09 -3.71
CA MET A 162 -25.27 -0.51 -3.65
C MET A 162 -24.87 -0.92 -2.24
N PHE A 163 -25.15 -0.06 -1.25
CA PHE A 163 -24.75 -0.27 0.15
C PHE A 163 -25.89 -0.81 1.02
N ALA A 164 -26.94 -1.34 0.39
CA ALA A 164 -28.04 -1.97 1.09
C ALA A 164 -27.58 -3.17 1.90
N GLN A 165 -28.17 -3.37 3.09
CA GLN A 165 -27.92 -4.58 3.86
C GLN A 165 -28.43 -5.83 3.11
N PRO A 166 -27.72 -6.95 3.16
CA PRO A 166 -28.18 -8.19 2.56
C PRO A 166 -29.60 -8.55 3.05
N GLY A 167 -30.54 -8.72 2.11
CA GLY A 167 -31.95 -9.05 2.42
C GLY A 167 -32.87 -7.84 2.65
N SER A 168 -32.41 -6.59 2.55
CA SER A 168 -33.27 -5.41 2.50
C SER A 168 -34.05 -5.37 1.17
N LYS A 169 -35.36 -5.02 1.23
CA LYS A 169 -36.25 -4.87 0.04
C LYS A 169 -36.23 -3.42 -0.47
#